data_6f134863b37f9f2dfccca50f4d72730b
#
_entry.id   6f134863b37f9f2dfccca50f4d72730b
#
_cell.length_a   1.000
_cell.length_b   1.000
_cell.length_c   1.000
_cell.angle_alpha   90.00
_cell.angle_beta   90.00
_cell.angle_gamma   90.00
#
_symmetry.space_group_name_H-M   'P 1'
#
loop_
_entity.id
_entity.type
_entity.pdbx_description
1 polymer ?
#
loop_
_entity_poly.entity_id
_entity_poly.type
_entity_poly.pdbx_seq_one_letter_code
_entity_poly.pdbx_strand_id
1 'polypeptide(L)'
;MSAMEEGRPTLPELFSLSGKVALVTGSRSGLGRAMAVGLAAAGAEVVLHGHHDNLGETAAEIAQAGGKSRQWIADLLEIDALPGRIDELLAETRIDILVNNAATFIRQSALDLTFQRWREVQTVNLDAAWLLCTRIGATMVGRGAGKIINIGSLAGLQGGVNRSAYSASKHALAGVTKALSNEWAGHGVQVNAILPGFYYTGRESPAYTDPVVQARIPAGRFGEPEDIVGSVVYLASRAADYVTGHQLIVDGGWYAR
;
A
#
# COMPACT_ATOMS: atom_id res chain seq x y z
N MET A 1 -0.93 13.20 -41.91
CA MET A 1 -0.90 14.13 -40.77
C MET A 1 -2.34 14.42 -40.35
N SER A 2 -3.03 13.58 -39.56
CA SER A 2 -4.33 14.01 -39.00
C SER A 2 -4.93 13.12 -37.90
N ALA A 3 -4.22 12.15 -37.33
CA ALA A 3 -4.78 11.29 -36.28
C ALA A 3 -4.06 11.43 -34.92
N MET A 4 -3.18 12.42 -34.75
CA MET A 4 -2.37 12.56 -33.52
C MET A 4 -2.68 13.82 -32.70
N GLU A 5 -3.70 14.58 -33.00
CA GLU A 5 -4.05 15.84 -32.29
C GLU A 5 -5.30 15.77 -31.42
N GLU A 6 -6.07 14.68 -31.43
CA GLU A 6 -7.18 14.51 -30.49
C GLU A 6 -6.66 14.09 -29.10
N GLY A 7 -6.51 15.13 -28.22
CA GLY A 7 -6.62 14.94 -26.79
C GLY A 7 -5.41 14.34 -26.07
N ARG A 8 -4.24 14.97 -26.09
CA ARG A 8 -3.25 14.68 -25.04
C ARG A 8 -3.87 15.01 -23.69
N PRO A 9 -3.85 14.04 -22.72
CA PRO A 9 -4.40 14.29 -21.40
C PRO A 9 -3.66 15.45 -20.74
N THR A 10 -4.40 16.33 -20.08
CA THR A 10 -3.83 17.38 -19.23
C THR A 10 -3.19 16.77 -17.99
N LEU A 11 -2.32 17.49 -17.30
CA LEU A 11 -1.71 17.03 -16.07
C LEU A 11 -2.72 16.60 -14.99
N PRO A 12 -3.81 17.39 -14.71
CA PRO A 12 -4.86 16.95 -13.81
C PRO A 12 -5.53 15.63 -14.23
N GLU A 13 -5.80 15.45 -15.52
CA GLU A 13 -6.41 14.21 -16.04
C GLU A 13 -5.51 12.99 -15.87
N LEU A 14 -4.18 13.18 -15.99
CA LEU A 14 -3.21 12.10 -15.76
C LEU A 14 -3.25 11.57 -14.33
N PHE A 15 -3.51 12.44 -13.35
CA PHE A 15 -3.56 12.08 -11.92
C PHE A 15 -4.97 11.79 -11.41
N SER A 16 -6.01 12.02 -12.23
CA SER A 16 -7.40 11.75 -11.84
C SER A 16 -7.68 10.27 -11.65
N LEU A 17 -8.34 9.94 -10.54
CA LEU A 17 -8.83 8.60 -10.22
C LEU A 17 -10.36 8.51 -10.31
N SER A 18 -11.01 9.49 -10.98
CA SER A 18 -12.46 9.50 -11.17
C SER A 18 -12.96 8.20 -11.81
N GLY A 19 -14.00 7.60 -11.23
CA GLY A 19 -14.58 6.34 -11.69
C GLY A 19 -13.74 5.09 -11.35
N LYS A 20 -12.68 5.20 -10.54
CA LYS A 20 -11.89 4.09 -10.03
C LYS A 20 -12.34 3.69 -8.64
N VAL A 21 -12.19 2.42 -8.32
CA VAL A 21 -12.39 1.89 -6.97
C VAL A 21 -11.06 1.40 -6.42
N ALA A 22 -10.67 1.91 -5.26
CA ALA A 22 -9.41 1.58 -4.59
C ALA A 22 -9.67 0.81 -3.29
N LEU A 23 -9.08 -0.37 -3.14
CA LEU A 23 -9.00 -1.08 -1.85
C LEU A 23 -7.70 -0.71 -1.14
N VAL A 24 -7.81 -0.20 0.10
CA VAL A 24 -6.65 0.12 0.94
C VAL A 24 -6.69 -0.73 2.20
N THR A 25 -5.77 -1.69 2.34
CA THR A 25 -5.72 -2.53 3.53
C THR A 25 -5.10 -1.79 4.72
N GLY A 26 -5.65 -1.98 5.93
CA GLY A 26 -5.19 -1.31 7.13
C GLY A 26 -5.39 0.21 7.10
N SER A 27 -6.53 0.67 6.57
CA SER A 27 -6.85 2.09 6.34
C SER A 27 -7.43 2.82 7.56
N ARG A 28 -7.39 2.22 8.76
CA ARG A 28 -7.92 2.82 9.97
C ARG A 28 -7.12 4.04 10.47
N SER A 29 -5.80 4.02 10.31
CA SER A 29 -4.90 5.02 10.90
C SER A 29 -3.58 5.14 10.13
N GLY A 30 -2.78 6.14 10.48
CA GLY A 30 -1.43 6.35 9.96
C GLY A 30 -1.38 6.42 8.43
N LEU A 31 -0.39 5.79 7.82
CA LEU A 31 -0.20 5.85 6.35
C LEU A 31 -1.39 5.30 5.57
N GLY A 32 -2.03 4.22 6.06
CA GLY A 32 -3.20 3.63 5.41
C GLY A 32 -4.38 4.60 5.33
N ARG A 33 -4.65 5.35 6.43
CA ARG A 33 -5.67 6.41 6.45
C ARG A 33 -5.31 7.54 5.48
N ALA A 34 -4.09 8.08 5.55
CA ALA A 34 -3.67 9.16 4.66
C ALA A 34 -3.75 8.77 3.18
N MET A 35 -3.31 7.55 2.83
CA MET A 35 -3.43 7.05 1.46
C MET A 35 -4.88 6.89 1.03
N ALA A 36 -5.77 6.37 1.89
CA ALA A 36 -7.19 6.22 1.59
C ALA A 36 -7.86 7.57 1.34
N VAL A 37 -7.60 8.56 2.20
CA VAL A 37 -8.14 9.93 2.05
C VAL A 37 -7.57 10.59 0.79
N GLY A 38 -6.26 10.44 0.52
CA GLY A 38 -5.64 10.99 -0.68
C GLY A 38 -6.15 10.39 -1.99
N LEU A 39 -6.39 9.08 -2.03
CA LEU A 39 -6.99 8.43 -3.20
C LEU A 39 -8.44 8.90 -3.42
N ALA A 40 -9.22 9.08 -2.34
CA ALA A 40 -10.57 9.64 -2.42
C ALA A 40 -10.54 11.09 -2.92
N ALA A 41 -9.62 11.92 -2.43
CA ALA A 41 -9.44 13.30 -2.90
C ALA A 41 -9.05 13.38 -4.38
N ALA A 42 -8.34 12.35 -4.90
CA ALA A 42 -8.04 12.22 -6.33
C ALA A 42 -9.22 11.69 -7.17
N GLY A 43 -10.36 11.39 -6.54
CA GLY A 43 -11.62 11.00 -7.21
C GLY A 43 -11.98 9.52 -7.14
N ALA A 44 -11.21 8.68 -6.45
CA ALA A 44 -11.55 7.26 -6.30
C ALA A 44 -12.67 7.05 -5.27
N GLU A 45 -13.51 6.05 -5.49
CA GLU A 45 -14.27 5.43 -4.40
C GLU A 45 -13.34 4.50 -3.63
N VAL A 46 -13.32 4.57 -2.28
CA VAL A 46 -12.37 3.81 -1.47
C VAL A 46 -13.06 2.72 -0.66
N VAL A 47 -12.59 1.49 -0.84
CA VAL A 47 -12.90 0.38 0.06
C VAL A 47 -11.90 0.42 1.20
N LEU A 48 -12.38 0.80 2.38
CA LEU A 48 -11.61 0.83 3.62
C LEU A 48 -11.56 -0.56 4.24
N HIS A 49 -10.37 -1.01 4.61
CA HIS A 49 -10.22 -2.31 5.25
C HIS A 49 -9.64 -2.19 6.66
N GLY A 50 -10.21 -2.96 7.58
CA GLY A 50 -9.73 -3.21 8.94
C GLY A 50 -10.14 -4.59 9.43
N HIS A 51 -9.52 -5.07 10.50
CA HIS A 51 -9.89 -6.34 11.15
C HIS A 51 -11.04 -6.18 12.15
N HIS A 52 -11.44 -4.94 12.47
CA HIS A 52 -12.59 -4.59 13.30
C HIS A 52 -13.38 -3.45 12.66
N ASP A 53 -14.65 -3.32 13.04
CA ASP A 53 -15.53 -2.21 12.65
C ASP A 53 -15.16 -0.93 13.42
N ASN A 54 -14.06 -0.30 13.01
CA ASN A 54 -13.54 0.94 13.61
C ASN A 54 -12.92 1.87 12.55
N LEU A 55 -13.49 1.88 11.36
CA LEU A 55 -13.07 2.68 10.21
C LEU A 55 -13.82 4.01 10.08
N GLY A 56 -14.73 4.31 11.03
CA GLY A 56 -15.65 5.45 10.97
C GLY A 56 -14.94 6.81 10.85
N GLU A 57 -13.82 7.01 11.52
CA GLU A 57 -13.06 8.26 11.43
C GLU A 57 -12.52 8.50 10.01
N THR A 58 -11.92 7.48 9.39
CA THR A 58 -11.41 7.58 8.01
C THR A 58 -12.56 7.78 7.02
N ALA A 59 -13.68 7.08 7.22
CA ALA A 59 -14.87 7.25 6.39
C ALA A 59 -15.46 8.67 6.51
N ALA A 60 -15.52 9.24 7.72
CA ALA A 60 -16.00 10.59 7.95
C ALA A 60 -15.10 11.65 7.30
N GLU A 61 -13.77 11.48 7.37
CA GLU A 61 -12.82 12.38 6.73
C GLU A 61 -12.98 12.38 5.20
N ILE A 62 -13.13 11.20 4.59
CA ILE A 62 -13.40 11.07 3.16
C ILE A 62 -14.72 11.75 2.79
N ALA A 63 -15.79 11.53 3.58
CA ALA A 63 -17.09 12.14 3.33
C ALA A 63 -17.07 13.68 3.46
N GLN A 64 -16.34 14.23 4.44
CA GLN A 64 -16.15 15.67 4.61
C GLN A 64 -15.44 16.31 3.40
N ALA A 65 -14.53 15.57 2.76
CA ALA A 65 -13.87 15.98 1.52
C ALA A 65 -14.73 15.73 0.25
N GLY A 66 -15.98 15.28 0.40
CA GLY A 66 -16.89 14.99 -0.73
C GLY A 66 -16.62 13.66 -1.45
N GLY A 67 -15.74 12.82 -0.91
CA GLY A 67 -15.41 11.51 -1.44
C GLY A 67 -16.42 10.43 -1.02
N LYS A 68 -16.25 9.23 -1.60
CA LYS A 68 -17.08 8.06 -1.29
C LYS A 68 -16.21 6.94 -0.72
N SER A 69 -16.72 6.27 0.30
CA SER A 69 -16.09 5.09 0.85
C SER A 69 -17.10 4.02 1.27
N ARG A 70 -16.65 2.78 1.31
CA ARG A 70 -17.35 1.64 1.91
C ARG A 70 -16.36 0.87 2.79
N GLN A 71 -16.85 0.02 3.67
CA GLN A 71 -16.01 -0.76 4.57
C GLN A 71 -15.98 -2.23 4.15
N TRP A 72 -14.82 -2.85 4.31
CA TRP A 72 -14.61 -4.28 4.20
C TRP A 72 -13.86 -4.79 5.43
N ILE A 73 -14.55 -5.56 6.28
CA ILE A 73 -13.99 -6.07 7.52
C ILE A 73 -13.51 -7.50 7.31
N ALA A 74 -12.20 -7.73 7.47
CA ALA A 74 -11.59 -9.04 7.36
C ALA A 74 -10.33 -9.11 8.22
N ASP A 75 -10.13 -10.21 8.97
CA ASP A 75 -8.86 -10.44 9.65
C ASP A 75 -7.90 -11.15 8.71
N LEU A 76 -6.79 -10.50 8.40
CA LEU A 76 -5.73 -11.05 7.52
C LEU A 76 -4.93 -12.19 8.17
N LEU A 77 -5.10 -12.44 9.47
CA LEU A 77 -4.57 -13.63 10.12
C LEU A 77 -5.41 -14.88 9.84
N GLU A 78 -6.69 -14.72 9.51
CA GLU A 78 -7.58 -15.82 9.14
C GLU A 78 -7.32 -16.26 7.68
N ILE A 79 -6.09 -16.69 7.42
CA ILE A 79 -5.55 -16.87 6.06
C ILE A 79 -6.34 -17.91 5.24
N ASP A 80 -6.89 -18.93 5.88
CA ASP A 80 -7.67 -19.99 5.21
C ASP A 80 -9.06 -19.49 4.79
N ALA A 81 -9.65 -18.54 5.52
CA ALA A 81 -10.93 -17.92 5.20
C ALA A 81 -10.80 -16.75 4.21
N LEU A 82 -9.62 -16.14 4.13
CA LEU A 82 -9.38 -14.92 3.36
C LEU A 82 -9.74 -15.03 1.87
N PRO A 83 -9.46 -16.15 1.15
CA PRO A 83 -9.88 -16.29 -0.25
C PRO A 83 -11.39 -16.11 -0.44
N GLY A 84 -12.22 -16.74 0.40
CA GLY A 84 -13.68 -16.59 0.33
C GLY A 84 -14.13 -15.16 0.60
N ARG A 85 -13.52 -14.49 1.59
CA ARG A 85 -13.81 -13.07 1.91
C ARG A 85 -13.45 -12.12 0.76
N ILE A 86 -12.37 -12.41 0.02
CA ILE A 86 -11.99 -11.64 -1.17
C ILE A 86 -12.99 -11.89 -2.30
N ASP A 87 -13.38 -13.13 -2.52
CA ASP A 87 -14.35 -13.49 -3.57
C ASP A 87 -15.73 -12.86 -3.31
N GLU A 88 -16.20 -12.81 -2.05
CA GLU A 88 -17.40 -12.07 -1.63
C GLU A 88 -17.29 -10.58 -1.98
N LEU A 89 -16.16 -9.94 -1.64
CA LEU A 89 -15.92 -8.53 -1.99
C LEU A 89 -15.95 -8.31 -3.51
N LEU A 90 -15.31 -9.18 -4.27
CA LEU A 90 -15.23 -9.06 -5.73
C LEU A 90 -16.57 -9.32 -6.43
N ALA A 91 -17.48 -10.08 -5.81
CA ALA A 91 -18.85 -10.27 -6.31
C ALA A 91 -19.68 -8.97 -6.23
N GLU A 92 -19.38 -8.11 -5.24
CA GLU A 92 -20.11 -6.86 -5.01
C GLU A 92 -19.42 -5.64 -5.64
N THR A 93 -18.11 -5.70 -5.83
CA THR A 93 -17.31 -4.52 -6.14
C THR A 93 -16.13 -4.83 -7.04
N ARG A 94 -16.04 -4.10 -8.13
CA ARG A 94 -14.83 -4.09 -8.97
C ARG A 94 -13.73 -3.30 -8.25
N ILE A 95 -12.54 -3.87 -8.14
CA ILE A 95 -11.35 -3.18 -7.61
C ILE A 95 -10.41 -2.83 -8.77
N ASP A 96 -10.14 -1.55 -8.96
CA ASP A 96 -9.21 -1.03 -9.98
C ASP A 96 -7.81 -0.78 -9.43
N ILE A 97 -7.74 -0.46 -8.13
CA ILE A 97 -6.50 -0.10 -7.43
C ILE A 97 -6.46 -0.92 -6.13
N LEU A 98 -5.40 -1.67 -5.92
CA LEU A 98 -5.13 -2.38 -4.67
C LEU A 98 -3.92 -1.76 -3.98
N VAL A 99 -4.09 -1.31 -2.73
CA VAL A 99 -2.99 -0.86 -1.87
C VAL A 99 -2.84 -1.83 -0.71
N ASN A 100 -1.84 -2.71 -0.78
CA ASN A 100 -1.46 -3.62 0.30
C ASN A 100 -0.63 -2.88 1.34
N ASN A 101 -1.32 -2.26 2.31
CA ASN A 101 -0.69 -1.47 3.37
C ASN A 101 -0.75 -2.17 4.74
N ALA A 102 -1.76 -3.00 5.03
CA ALA A 102 -1.85 -3.68 6.30
C ALA A 102 -0.55 -4.42 6.65
N ALA A 103 -0.08 -4.23 7.85
CA ALA A 103 1.13 -4.88 8.33
C ALA A 103 1.13 -4.99 9.85
N THR A 104 1.74 -6.09 10.34
CA THR A 104 2.12 -6.23 11.73
C THR A 104 3.62 -6.12 11.89
N PHE A 105 4.06 -5.56 13.02
CA PHE A 105 5.46 -5.35 13.35
C PHE A 105 5.74 -5.83 14.76
N ILE A 106 6.66 -6.78 14.90
CA ILE A 106 7.12 -7.29 16.18
C ILE A 106 8.59 -6.93 16.34
N ARG A 107 8.89 -6.16 17.39
CA ARG A 107 10.27 -5.79 17.76
C ARG A 107 10.76 -6.73 18.85
N GLN A 108 11.49 -7.77 18.46
CA GLN A 108 12.01 -8.80 19.36
C GLN A 108 13.33 -9.36 18.85
N SER A 109 14.24 -9.73 19.77
CA SER A 109 15.48 -10.44 19.43
C SER A 109 15.16 -11.71 18.66
N ALA A 110 15.99 -12.06 17.69
CA ALA A 110 15.83 -13.30 16.92
C ALA A 110 15.93 -14.56 17.78
N LEU A 111 16.64 -14.49 18.91
CA LEU A 111 16.76 -15.61 19.87
C LEU A 111 15.48 -15.81 20.69
N ASP A 112 14.71 -14.76 20.91
CA ASP A 112 13.48 -14.79 21.73
C ASP A 112 12.20 -14.86 20.88
N LEU A 113 12.31 -14.59 19.58
CA LEU A 113 11.17 -14.60 18.68
C LEU A 113 10.65 -16.01 18.46
N THR A 114 9.45 -16.31 18.97
CA THR A 114 8.84 -17.62 18.75
C THR A 114 8.47 -17.83 17.29
N PHE A 115 8.44 -19.09 16.84
CA PHE A 115 8.02 -19.42 15.48
C PHE A 115 6.57 -19.00 15.21
N GLN A 116 5.69 -19.06 16.20
CA GLN A 116 4.31 -18.56 16.08
C GLN A 116 4.29 -17.07 15.73
N ARG A 117 5.03 -16.24 16.46
CA ARG A 117 5.12 -14.80 16.21
C ARG A 117 5.79 -14.48 14.86
N TRP A 118 6.78 -15.28 14.47
CA TRP A 118 7.32 -15.20 13.11
C TRP A 118 6.23 -15.43 12.08
N ARG A 119 5.42 -16.50 12.22
CA ARG A 119 4.32 -16.82 11.30
C ARG A 119 3.27 -15.73 11.25
N GLU A 120 2.86 -15.15 12.38
CA GLU A 120 1.92 -14.01 12.41
C GLU A 120 2.40 -12.86 11.50
N VAL A 121 3.69 -12.50 11.57
CA VAL A 121 4.27 -11.46 10.73
C VAL A 121 4.24 -11.86 9.25
N GLN A 122 4.64 -13.10 8.91
CA GLN A 122 4.63 -13.55 7.52
C GLN A 122 3.20 -13.60 6.98
N THR A 123 2.26 -14.13 7.73
CA THR A 123 0.85 -14.26 7.32
C THR A 123 0.24 -12.91 6.96
N VAL A 124 0.36 -11.91 7.83
CA VAL A 124 -0.25 -10.59 7.54
C VAL A 124 0.51 -9.83 6.44
N ASN A 125 1.86 -9.80 6.52
CA ASN A 125 2.65 -8.91 5.69
C ASN A 125 2.94 -9.46 4.28
N LEU A 126 2.88 -10.79 4.11
CA LEU A 126 3.26 -11.47 2.88
C LEU A 126 2.14 -12.34 2.33
N ASP A 127 1.68 -13.35 3.10
CA ASP A 127 0.75 -14.35 2.59
C ASP A 127 -0.59 -13.70 2.21
N ALA A 128 -1.15 -12.85 3.10
CA ALA A 128 -2.39 -12.12 2.82
C ALA A 128 -2.23 -11.13 1.66
N ALA A 129 -1.11 -10.40 1.59
CA ALA A 129 -0.83 -9.49 0.49
C ALA A 129 -0.74 -10.26 -0.85
N TRP A 130 -0.12 -11.44 -0.85
CA TRP A 130 -0.05 -12.30 -2.03
C TRP A 130 -1.42 -12.81 -2.47
N LEU A 131 -2.27 -13.25 -1.53
CA LEU A 131 -3.66 -13.66 -1.83
C LEU A 131 -4.48 -12.52 -2.42
N LEU A 132 -4.38 -11.32 -1.84
CA LEU A 132 -5.04 -10.12 -2.37
C LEU A 132 -4.53 -9.79 -3.79
N CYS A 133 -3.21 -9.80 -4.00
CA CYS A 133 -2.63 -9.60 -5.32
C CYS A 133 -3.16 -10.61 -6.34
N THR A 134 -3.14 -11.89 -6.01
CA THR A 134 -3.51 -12.95 -6.98
C THR A 134 -4.99 -12.98 -7.27
N ARG A 135 -5.88 -12.85 -6.27
CA ARG A 135 -7.33 -12.87 -6.46
C ARG A 135 -7.83 -11.61 -7.19
N ILE A 136 -7.46 -10.44 -6.70
CA ILE A 136 -7.85 -9.16 -7.31
C ILE A 136 -7.13 -8.98 -8.65
N GLY A 137 -5.84 -9.32 -8.71
CA GLY A 137 -5.02 -9.28 -9.92
C GLY A 137 -5.59 -10.14 -11.05
N ALA A 138 -6.13 -11.33 -10.76
CA ALA A 138 -6.80 -12.16 -11.78
C ALA A 138 -7.94 -11.41 -12.46
N THR A 139 -8.75 -10.65 -11.71
CA THR A 139 -9.82 -9.83 -12.29
C THR A 139 -9.26 -8.64 -13.08
N MET A 140 -8.13 -8.05 -12.64
CA MET A 140 -7.44 -6.97 -13.35
C MET A 140 -6.85 -7.45 -14.68
N VAL A 141 -6.15 -8.60 -14.66
CA VAL A 141 -5.60 -9.26 -15.86
C VAL A 141 -6.71 -9.60 -16.86
N GLY A 142 -7.82 -10.18 -16.39
CA GLY A 142 -8.96 -10.56 -17.24
C GLY A 142 -9.61 -9.37 -17.98
N ARG A 143 -9.53 -8.16 -17.41
CA ARG A 143 -10.07 -6.93 -18.05
C ARG A 143 -9.00 -6.04 -18.72
N GLY A 144 -7.72 -6.42 -18.63
CA GLY A 144 -6.63 -5.68 -19.25
C GLY A 144 -6.28 -4.34 -18.56
N ALA A 145 -6.61 -4.16 -17.28
CA ALA A 145 -6.32 -2.91 -16.55
C ALA A 145 -6.32 -3.10 -15.04
N GLY A 146 -5.33 -2.55 -14.34
CA GLY A 146 -5.26 -2.54 -12.89
C GLY A 146 -3.97 -1.93 -12.34
N LYS A 147 -4.02 -1.48 -11.08
CA LYS A 147 -2.87 -0.95 -10.34
C LYS A 147 -2.75 -1.66 -9.00
N ILE A 148 -1.60 -2.23 -8.71
CA ILE A 148 -1.29 -2.84 -7.42
C ILE A 148 -0.10 -2.12 -6.81
N ILE A 149 -0.25 -1.65 -5.58
CA ILE A 149 0.74 -0.90 -4.84
C ILE A 149 0.99 -1.61 -3.51
N ASN A 150 2.17 -2.21 -3.38
CA ASN A 150 2.57 -2.87 -2.15
C ASN A 150 3.34 -1.88 -1.26
N ILE A 151 2.89 -1.70 0.00
CA ILE A 151 3.62 -0.87 0.94
C ILE A 151 4.72 -1.70 1.59
N GLY A 152 5.92 -1.47 1.06
CA GLY A 152 7.16 -2.05 1.55
C GLY A 152 7.66 -1.38 2.82
N SER A 153 8.97 -1.26 2.92
CA SER A 153 9.68 -0.52 3.98
C SER A 153 11.15 -0.44 3.57
N LEU A 154 11.91 0.49 4.13
CA LEU A 154 13.37 0.43 4.10
C LEU A 154 13.91 -0.88 4.69
N ALA A 155 13.17 -1.52 5.61
CA ALA A 155 13.47 -2.86 6.11
C ALA A 155 13.40 -3.96 5.04
N GLY A 156 12.86 -3.68 3.87
CA GLY A 156 12.90 -4.53 2.67
C GLY A 156 14.15 -4.32 1.79
N LEU A 157 15.01 -3.37 2.14
CA LEU A 157 16.29 -3.09 1.49
C LEU A 157 17.47 -3.25 2.46
N GLN A 158 17.20 -3.01 3.74
CA GLN A 158 18.18 -3.04 4.83
C GLN A 158 17.70 -3.99 5.91
N GLY A 159 18.63 -4.61 6.63
CA GLY A 159 18.33 -5.28 7.88
C GLY A 159 18.06 -4.28 9.00
N GLY A 160 17.72 -4.81 10.17
CA GLY A 160 17.58 -3.97 11.37
C GLY A 160 17.53 -4.82 12.62
N VAL A 161 18.02 -4.26 13.72
CA VAL A 161 18.08 -4.94 15.01
C VAL A 161 16.66 -5.22 15.52
N ASN A 162 16.43 -6.45 16.00
CA ASN A 162 15.17 -6.90 16.58
C ASN A 162 13.95 -6.82 15.65
N ARG A 163 14.15 -7.01 14.34
CA ARG A 163 13.06 -6.96 13.33
C ARG A 163 13.21 -8.02 12.23
N SER A 164 13.80 -9.18 12.55
CA SER A 164 14.10 -10.22 11.56
C SER A 164 12.86 -10.66 10.76
N ALA A 165 11.74 -10.99 11.43
CA ALA A 165 10.51 -11.41 10.77
C ALA A 165 9.94 -10.32 9.83
N TYR A 166 9.92 -9.07 10.31
CA TYR A 166 9.44 -7.93 9.54
C TYR A 166 10.32 -7.66 8.31
N SER A 167 11.65 -7.64 8.49
CA SER A 167 12.59 -7.45 7.37
C SER A 167 12.43 -8.56 6.32
N ALA A 168 12.34 -9.82 6.76
CA ALA A 168 12.12 -10.95 5.86
C ALA A 168 10.83 -10.78 5.04
N SER A 169 9.69 -10.43 5.69
CA SER A 169 8.42 -10.22 5.00
C SER A 169 8.48 -9.09 3.98
N LYS A 170 9.15 -7.98 4.29
CA LYS A 170 9.26 -6.83 3.39
C LYS A 170 10.24 -7.05 2.23
N HIS A 171 11.31 -7.83 2.42
CA HIS A 171 12.16 -8.30 1.32
C HIS A 171 11.38 -9.24 0.37
N ALA A 172 10.62 -10.19 0.95
CA ALA A 172 9.80 -11.10 0.16
C ALA A 172 8.73 -10.37 -0.66
N LEU A 173 8.05 -9.38 -0.06
CA LEU A 173 7.05 -8.57 -0.75
C LEU A 173 7.66 -7.77 -1.92
N ALA A 174 8.91 -7.33 -1.81
CA ALA A 174 9.64 -6.71 -2.91
C ALA A 174 9.88 -7.69 -4.07
N GLY A 175 10.19 -8.96 -3.76
CA GLY A 175 10.30 -10.04 -4.74
C GLY A 175 8.96 -10.32 -5.45
N VAL A 176 7.88 -10.44 -4.67
CA VAL A 176 6.50 -10.61 -5.20
C VAL A 176 6.14 -9.46 -6.14
N THR A 177 6.44 -8.22 -5.76
CA THR A 177 6.18 -7.03 -6.60
C THR A 177 6.82 -7.17 -7.98
N LYS A 178 8.10 -7.55 -8.04
CA LYS A 178 8.84 -7.69 -9.29
C LYS A 178 8.33 -8.86 -10.13
N ALA A 179 8.05 -10.02 -9.49
CA ALA A 179 7.55 -11.20 -10.18
C ALA A 179 6.20 -10.91 -10.86
N LEU A 180 5.23 -10.41 -10.09
CA LEU A 180 3.90 -10.12 -10.61
C LEU A 180 3.90 -8.99 -11.66
N SER A 181 4.83 -8.01 -11.54
CA SER A 181 4.97 -6.98 -12.56
C SER A 181 5.41 -7.57 -13.90
N ASN A 182 6.35 -8.51 -13.90
CA ASN A 182 6.82 -9.19 -15.11
C ASN A 182 5.74 -10.06 -15.76
N GLU A 183 4.94 -10.73 -14.94
CA GLU A 183 3.86 -11.59 -15.44
C GLU A 183 2.68 -10.80 -16.02
N TRP A 184 2.37 -9.61 -15.43
CA TRP A 184 1.09 -8.93 -15.70
C TRP A 184 1.21 -7.62 -16.48
N ALA A 185 2.43 -7.10 -16.69
CA ALA A 185 2.62 -5.86 -17.47
C ALA A 185 2.02 -5.94 -18.88
N GLY A 186 2.21 -7.07 -19.57
CA GLY A 186 1.63 -7.32 -20.89
C GLY A 186 0.10 -7.42 -20.91
N HIS A 187 -0.51 -7.56 -19.73
CA HIS A 187 -1.96 -7.57 -19.53
C HIS A 187 -2.51 -6.22 -19.00
N GLY A 188 -1.74 -5.14 -19.08
CA GLY A 188 -2.17 -3.81 -18.66
C GLY A 188 -2.27 -3.61 -17.14
N VAL A 189 -1.62 -4.47 -16.34
CA VAL A 189 -1.60 -4.37 -14.87
C VAL A 189 -0.20 -3.94 -14.41
N GLN A 190 -0.13 -2.81 -13.71
CA GLN A 190 1.10 -2.33 -13.10
C GLN A 190 1.18 -2.75 -11.63
N VAL A 191 2.29 -3.36 -11.23
CA VAL A 191 2.56 -3.78 -9.86
C VAL A 191 3.81 -3.07 -9.36
N ASN A 192 3.66 -2.19 -8.38
CA ASN A 192 4.75 -1.38 -7.82
C ASN A 192 4.77 -1.46 -6.30
N ALA A 193 5.84 -0.93 -5.69
CA ALA A 193 5.91 -0.76 -4.25
C ALA A 193 6.25 0.69 -3.88
N ILE A 194 5.75 1.14 -2.72
CA ILE A 194 6.24 2.32 -2.02
C ILE A 194 6.98 1.85 -0.79
N LEU A 195 8.18 2.40 -0.55
CA LEU A 195 9.02 2.07 0.60
C LEU A 195 9.12 3.29 1.51
N PRO A 196 8.25 3.39 2.54
CA PRO A 196 8.32 4.49 3.50
C PRO A 196 9.58 4.40 4.37
N GLY A 197 10.12 5.57 4.71
CA GLY A 197 11.11 5.72 5.77
C GLY A 197 10.48 5.79 7.16
N PHE A 198 10.94 6.75 7.95
CA PHE A 198 10.42 7.02 9.29
C PHE A 198 9.30 8.06 9.22
N TYR A 199 8.10 7.68 9.65
CA TYR A 199 6.87 8.50 9.61
C TYR A 199 6.22 8.57 10.98
N TYR A 200 5.66 9.72 11.34
CA TYR A 200 4.73 9.83 12.46
C TYR A 200 3.41 9.15 12.10
N THR A 201 3.07 8.06 12.78
CA THR A 201 1.85 7.29 12.47
C THR A 201 0.84 7.30 13.60
N GLY A 202 1.01 8.19 14.58
CA GLY A 202 0.19 8.23 15.80
C GLY A 202 0.49 7.09 16.79
N ARG A 203 1.45 6.21 16.49
CA ARG A 203 1.94 5.19 17.42
C ARG A 203 3.19 5.70 18.11
N GLU A 204 3.27 5.52 19.42
CA GLU A 204 4.51 5.80 20.15
C GLU A 204 5.64 4.90 19.64
N SER A 205 6.77 5.52 19.38
CA SER A 205 8.00 4.82 19.00
C SER A 205 9.20 5.52 19.63
N PRO A 206 10.10 4.79 20.29
CA PRO A 206 11.34 5.36 20.80
C PRO A 206 12.18 6.06 19.72
N ALA A 207 12.00 5.67 18.46
CA ALA A 207 12.70 6.33 17.35
C ALA A 207 12.30 7.80 17.18
N TYR A 208 11.06 8.18 17.50
CA TYR A 208 10.57 9.54 17.31
C TYR A 208 11.14 10.55 18.33
N THR A 209 11.61 10.06 19.47
CA THR A 209 12.26 10.86 20.51
C THR A 209 13.78 10.77 20.48
N ASP A 210 14.33 9.95 19.58
CA ASP A 210 15.77 9.75 19.43
C ASP A 210 16.35 10.80 18.45
N PRO A 211 17.09 11.83 18.94
CA PRO A 211 17.68 12.87 18.09
C PRO A 211 18.70 12.29 17.11
N VAL A 212 19.32 11.15 17.42
CA VAL A 212 20.26 10.48 16.53
C VAL A 212 19.54 9.92 15.30
N VAL A 213 18.34 9.37 15.46
CA VAL A 213 17.53 8.89 14.34
C VAL A 213 17.12 10.06 13.45
N GLN A 214 16.61 11.14 14.05
CA GLN A 214 16.20 12.34 13.28
C GLN A 214 17.38 12.96 12.53
N ALA A 215 18.53 13.13 13.18
CA ALA A 215 19.74 13.70 12.57
C ALA A 215 20.28 12.86 11.39
N ARG A 216 19.90 11.59 11.32
CA ARG A 216 20.24 10.71 10.21
C ARG A 216 19.32 10.85 9.00
N ILE A 217 18.19 11.54 9.10
CA ILE A 217 17.30 11.82 7.97
C ILE A 217 17.79 13.11 7.29
N PRO A 218 18.25 13.08 6.03
CA PRO A 218 18.74 14.28 5.34
C PRO A 218 17.72 15.44 5.29
N ALA A 219 16.42 15.11 5.20
CA ALA A 219 15.34 16.10 5.26
C ALA A 219 15.19 16.77 6.64
N GLY A 220 15.90 16.31 7.68
CA GLY A 220 15.91 16.89 9.03
C GLY A 220 14.64 16.62 9.86
N ARG A 221 13.69 15.87 9.32
CA ARG A 221 12.43 15.55 10.00
C ARG A 221 11.94 14.13 9.68
N PHE A 222 11.08 13.62 10.52
CA PHE A 222 10.26 12.47 10.18
C PHE A 222 9.22 12.86 9.10
N GLY A 223 8.77 11.89 8.31
CA GLY A 223 7.66 12.09 7.39
C GLY A 223 6.34 12.20 8.16
N GLU A 224 5.46 13.07 7.69
CA GLU A 224 4.06 13.08 8.08
C GLU A 224 3.26 12.16 7.16
N PRO A 225 2.13 11.58 7.60
CA PRO A 225 1.34 10.67 6.75
C PRO A 225 0.98 11.25 5.39
N GLU A 226 0.84 12.56 5.28
CA GLU A 226 0.53 13.30 4.04
C GLU A 226 1.67 13.26 3.02
N ASP A 227 2.92 13.12 3.46
CA ASP A 227 4.09 13.05 2.56
C ASP A 227 4.05 11.84 1.63
N ILE A 228 3.29 10.78 1.96
CA ILE A 228 3.16 9.58 1.10
C ILE A 228 2.04 9.70 0.06
N VAL A 229 1.11 10.65 0.24
CA VAL A 229 -0.12 10.74 -0.57
C VAL A 229 0.20 10.96 -2.05
N GLY A 230 1.09 11.88 -2.37
CA GLY A 230 1.49 12.14 -3.75
C GLY A 230 2.03 10.88 -4.45
N SER A 231 2.77 10.05 -3.72
CA SER A 231 3.37 8.82 -4.24
C SER A 231 2.31 7.75 -4.55
N VAL A 232 1.32 7.56 -3.69
CA VAL A 232 0.26 6.58 -3.92
C VAL A 232 -0.67 7.02 -5.04
N VAL A 233 -1.03 8.31 -5.12
CA VAL A 233 -1.85 8.85 -6.22
C VAL A 233 -1.10 8.72 -7.56
N TYR A 234 0.20 9.03 -7.60
CA TYR A 234 1.02 8.83 -8.79
C TYR A 234 0.96 7.40 -9.29
N LEU A 235 1.31 6.42 -8.44
CA LEU A 235 1.35 5.00 -8.84
C LEU A 235 -0.03 4.42 -9.14
N ALA A 236 -1.10 4.98 -8.57
CA ALA A 236 -2.49 4.60 -8.82
C ALA A 236 -3.06 5.17 -10.13
N SER A 237 -2.46 6.22 -10.67
CA SER A 237 -3.00 7.01 -11.78
C SER A 237 -2.40 6.62 -13.14
N ARG A 238 -2.94 7.22 -14.21
CA ARG A 238 -2.42 7.09 -15.57
C ARG A 238 -1.02 7.68 -15.74
N ALA A 239 -0.59 8.59 -14.86
CA ALA A 239 0.75 9.15 -14.85
C ALA A 239 1.85 8.07 -14.67
N ALA A 240 1.49 6.91 -14.12
CA ALA A 240 2.37 5.77 -13.91
C ALA A 240 2.05 4.57 -14.82
N ASP A 241 1.38 4.74 -15.97
CA ASP A 241 1.03 3.61 -16.86
C ASP A 241 2.26 2.86 -17.41
N TYR A 242 3.41 3.53 -17.49
CA TYR A 242 4.66 2.90 -17.94
C TYR A 242 5.61 2.56 -16.78
N VAL A 243 5.14 2.63 -15.53
CA VAL A 243 5.91 2.30 -14.32
C VAL A 243 5.40 1.00 -13.74
N THR A 244 6.22 -0.06 -13.79
CA THR A 244 5.91 -1.35 -13.17
C THR A 244 7.18 -2.03 -12.65
N GLY A 245 7.05 -2.83 -11.59
CA GLY A 245 8.17 -3.48 -10.90
C GLY A 245 9.03 -2.52 -10.07
N HIS A 246 8.64 -1.24 -9.97
CA HIS A 246 9.40 -0.20 -9.30
C HIS A 246 9.20 -0.21 -7.78
N GLN A 247 10.24 0.18 -7.05
CA GLN A 247 10.24 0.41 -5.62
C GLN A 247 10.52 1.89 -5.37
N LEU A 248 9.46 2.66 -5.18
CA LEU A 248 9.55 4.11 -4.92
C LEU A 248 9.86 4.36 -3.46
N ILE A 249 11.06 4.83 -3.17
CA ILE A 249 11.50 5.17 -1.81
C ILE A 249 11.00 6.58 -1.47
N VAL A 250 10.33 6.70 -0.30
CA VAL A 250 9.80 7.96 0.22
C VAL A 250 10.22 8.06 1.69
N ASP A 251 11.42 8.58 1.95
CA ASP A 251 12.11 8.40 3.23
C ASP A 251 12.91 9.63 3.72
N GLY A 252 12.74 10.79 3.08
CA GLY A 252 13.49 11.99 3.42
C GLY A 252 14.99 11.88 3.16
N GLY A 253 15.41 10.92 2.32
CA GLY A 253 16.81 10.70 1.93
C GLY A 253 17.58 9.73 2.84
N TRP A 254 16.91 9.05 3.77
CA TRP A 254 17.57 8.11 4.69
C TRP A 254 18.39 7.04 3.95
N TYR A 255 17.86 6.47 2.88
CA TYR A 255 18.50 5.38 2.14
C TYR A 255 19.58 5.85 1.17
N ALA A 256 19.56 7.12 0.78
CA ALA A 256 20.46 7.66 -0.23
C ALA A 256 21.89 7.89 0.27
N ARG A 257 22.18 7.67 1.55
CA ARG A 257 23.50 7.89 2.16
C ARG A 257 24.06 6.65 2.87
#